data_db1c14075d08efc7aacd8a232ce02a61
#
_entry.id   db1c14075d08efc7aacd8a232ce02a61
#
_cell.length_a   1.000
_cell.length_b   1.000
_cell.length_c   1.000
_cell.angle_alpha   90.00
_cell.angle_beta   90.00
_cell.angle_gamma   90.00
#
_symmetry.space_group_name_H-M   'P 1'
#
loop_
_entity.id
_entity.type
_entity.pdbx_description
1 polymer ?
#
loop_
_entity_poly.entity_id
_entity_poly.type
_entity_poly.pdbx_seq_one_letter_code
_entity_poly.pdbx_strand_id
1 'polypeptide(L)'
;LRHLAFYDPLTGLPNRRLLLDRLQQAMAHSAQSGQYAALMFLDLDNFKNINDLYGHQAGDQLLLQAAGRLSALVRSSEAVARLGGDEFVLMLEQLGGQADQAASRAEQLGGQILHSLSQPYSLLGQPLHSSVSIGVVLFLGNHESVDELFKRADLSMYEAKHAGKNALRFFDPQMQAVVSTRLRLQEEMRQGLREGHFILHYQAQVEEGCGVVGAEALLRWQHPQQGLLGPAAFIPLAERSGLIQALDGLVLRQACLQLARWQAQGGALARLSLAVNLSAVMLYQPGFVEDLQARVARRVLAELV
;
A
#
# COMPACT_ATOMS: atom_id res chain seq x y z
N LEU A 1 -28.95 6.94 28.13
CA LEU A 1 -28.64 8.38 27.98
C LEU A 1 -27.15 8.66 27.71
N ARG A 2 -26.17 8.00 28.41
CA ARG A 2 -24.74 8.23 28.17
C ARG A 2 -24.27 7.81 26.76
N HIS A 3 -24.82 6.73 26.19
CA HIS A 3 -24.44 6.22 24.87
C HIS A 3 -24.82 7.22 23.74
N LEU A 4 -25.98 7.83 23.80
CA LEU A 4 -26.45 8.81 22.81
C LEU A 4 -25.68 10.13 22.83
N ALA A 5 -24.97 10.44 23.92
CA ALA A 5 -24.17 11.65 24.01
C ALA A 5 -22.83 11.57 23.25
N PHE A 6 -22.32 10.36 22.96
CA PHE A 6 -20.97 10.13 22.41
C PHE A 6 -20.94 9.25 21.16
N TYR A 7 -22.05 8.62 20.77
CA TYR A 7 -22.14 7.71 19.64
C TYR A 7 -23.25 8.11 18.67
N ASP A 8 -23.04 7.84 17.40
CA ASP A 8 -24.05 8.00 16.35
C ASP A 8 -25.13 6.93 16.49
N PRO A 9 -26.41 7.29 16.56
CA PRO A 9 -27.50 6.36 16.82
C PRO A 9 -27.75 5.36 15.69
N LEU A 10 -27.39 5.67 14.43
CA LEU A 10 -27.56 4.79 13.29
C LEU A 10 -26.43 3.76 13.21
N THR A 11 -25.19 4.21 13.23
CA THR A 11 -24.03 3.35 12.96
C THR A 11 -23.37 2.77 14.21
N GLY A 12 -23.66 3.34 15.38
CA GLY A 12 -22.99 2.97 16.64
C GLY A 12 -21.54 3.44 16.75
N LEU A 13 -21.03 4.17 15.76
CA LEU A 13 -19.69 4.75 15.76
C LEU A 13 -19.62 5.95 16.73
N PRO A 14 -18.44 6.30 17.24
CA PRO A 14 -18.19 7.59 17.86
C PRO A 14 -18.80 8.74 17.06
N ASN A 15 -19.44 9.68 17.76
CA ASN A 15 -19.93 10.90 17.14
C ASN A 15 -18.86 12.00 17.16
N ARG A 16 -19.18 13.18 16.62
CA ARG A 16 -18.28 14.34 16.59
C ARG A 16 -17.70 14.67 17.96
N ARG A 17 -18.51 14.60 19.02
CA ARG A 17 -18.07 14.96 20.38
C ARG A 17 -16.97 14.03 20.90
N LEU A 18 -17.16 12.73 20.76
CA LEU A 18 -16.18 11.75 21.20
C LEU A 18 -14.92 11.80 20.32
N LEU A 19 -15.08 12.07 19.03
CA LEU A 19 -13.94 12.23 18.14
C LEU A 19 -13.07 13.42 18.52
N LEU A 20 -13.66 14.58 18.84
CA LEU A 20 -12.93 15.78 19.26
C LEU A 20 -12.10 15.53 20.54
N ASP A 21 -12.69 14.85 21.53
CA ASP A 21 -11.98 14.47 22.74
C ASP A 21 -10.78 13.56 22.43
N ARG A 22 -10.98 12.53 21.63
CA ARG A 22 -9.91 11.63 21.21
C ARG A 22 -8.83 12.32 20.39
N LEU A 23 -9.20 13.25 19.52
CA LEU A 23 -8.23 13.99 18.70
C LEU A 23 -7.32 14.87 19.57
N GLN A 24 -7.86 15.52 20.59
CA GLN A 24 -7.06 16.28 21.57
C GLN A 24 -6.07 15.37 22.33
N GLN A 25 -6.50 14.18 22.71
CA GLN A 25 -5.62 13.17 23.33
C GLN A 25 -4.52 12.71 22.38
N ALA A 26 -4.86 12.42 21.12
CA ALA A 26 -3.91 12.01 20.09
C ALA A 26 -2.87 13.11 19.81
N MET A 27 -3.27 14.37 19.77
CA MET A 27 -2.35 15.51 19.61
C MET A 27 -1.38 15.61 20.79
N ALA A 28 -1.86 15.46 22.02
CA ALA A 28 -1.01 15.45 23.20
C ALA A 28 -0.04 14.26 23.19
N HIS A 29 -0.52 13.08 22.81
CA HIS A 29 0.31 11.86 22.68
C HIS A 29 1.38 12.03 21.58
N SER A 30 1.02 12.57 20.42
CA SER A 30 1.95 12.91 19.35
C SER A 30 3.04 13.88 19.80
N ALA A 31 2.68 14.90 20.60
CA ALA A 31 3.64 15.86 21.17
C ALA A 31 4.65 15.18 22.12
N GLN A 32 4.20 14.19 22.91
CA GLN A 32 5.06 13.47 23.85
C GLN A 32 5.95 12.43 23.18
N SER A 33 5.40 11.70 22.21
CA SER A 33 6.10 10.59 21.56
C SER A 33 7.00 11.04 20.39
N GLY A 34 6.80 12.24 19.84
CA GLY A 34 7.47 12.69 18.62
C GLY A 34 7.03 11.90 17.38
N GLN A 35 5.91 11.21 17.44
CA GLN A 35 5.39 10.44 16.31
C GLN A 35 4.24 11.17 15.62
N TYR A 36 4.22 11.09 14.29
CA TYR A 36 3.14 11.61 13.48
C TYR A 36 1.83 10.88 13.74
N ALA A 37 0.75 11.62 13.58
CA ALA A 37 -0.61 11.12 13.50
C ALA A 37 -1.29 11.68 12.25
N ALA A 38 -2.46 11.14 11.90
CA ALA A 38 -3.22 11.60 10.74
C ALA A 38 -4.71 11.72 11.07
N LEU A 39 -5.34 12.70 10.48
CA LEU A 39 -6.79 12.84 10.40
C LEU A 39 -7.21 12.61 8.94
N MET A 40 -8.14 11.69 8.72
CA MET A 40 -8.74 11.42 7.42
C MET A 40 -10.19 11.82 7.44
N PHE A 41 -10.59 12.70 6.54
CA PHE A 41 -11.99 13.05 6.32
C PHE A 41 -12.52 12.28 5.12
N LEU A 42 -13.64 11.61 5.28
CA LEU A 42 -14.22 10.73 4.27
C LEU A 42 -15.65 11.15 3.99
N ASP A 43 -16.03 11.13 2.71
CA ASP A 43 -17.41 11.40 2.28
C ASP A 43 -17.81 10.38 1.20
N LEU A 44 -18.96 9.74 1.39
CA LEU A 44 -19.46 8.74 0.44
C LEU A 44 -19.94 9.43 -0.84
N ASP A 45 -19.31 9.08 -1.94
CA ASP A 45 -19.61 9.68 -3.23
C ASP A 45 -21.02 9.35 -3.69
N ASN A 46 -21.74 10.37 -4.15
CA ASN A 46 -23.10 10.26 -4.68
C ASN A 46 -24.17 9.75 -3.68
N PHE A 47 -23.92 9.85 -2.36
CA PHE A 47 -24.85 9.40 -1.33
C PHE A 47 -26.26 10.03 -1.49
N LYS A 48 -26.32 11.33 -1.79
CA LYS A 48 -27.58 12.01 -2.04
C LYS A 48 -28.36 11.38 -3.19
N ASN A 49 -27.70 11.01 -4.29
CA ASN A 49 -28.35 10.37 -5.43
C ASN A 49 -28.95 9.00 -5.05
N ILE A 50 -28.26 8.25 -4.17
CA ILE A 50 -28.78 6.97 -3.67
C ILE A 50 -30.04 7.20 -2.83
N ASN A 51 -30.05 8.20 -1.96
CA ASN A 51 -31.27 8.58 -1.23
C ASN A 51 -32.40 9.02 -2.15
N ASP A 52 -32.11 9.83 -3.14
CA ASP A 52 -33.11 10.38 -4.07
C ASP A 52 -33.72 9.27 -4.97
N LEU A 53 -32.95 8.26 -5.38
CA LEU A 53 -33.37 7.18 -6.25
C LEU A 53 -33.98 5.99 -5.50
N TYR A 54 -33.45 5.61 -4.35
CA TYR A 54 -33.79 4.38 -3.64
C TYR A 54 -34.41 4.62 -2.24
N GLY A 55 -34.54 5.90 -1.84
CA GLY A 55 -35.10 6.31 -0.55
C GLY A 55 -34.10 6.26 0.61
N HIS A 56 -34.43 6.90 1.72
CA HIS A 56 -33.59 7.03 2.91
C HIS A 56 -33.21 5.69 3.56
N GLN A 57 -34.08 4.67 3.43
CA GLN A 57 -33.78 3.34 3.95
C GLN A 57 -32.54 2.71 3.26
N ALA A 58 -32.40 2.91 1.95
CA ALA A 58 -31.23 2.46 1.21
C ALA A 58 -29.97 3.24 1.65
N GLY A 59 -30.09 4.54 1.86
CA GLY A 59 -29.00 5.36 2.40
C GLY A 59 -28.56 4.92 3.79
N ASP A 60 -29.51 4.62 4.68
CA ASP A 60 -29.21 4.12 6.02
C ASP A 60 -28.49 2.76 5.97
N GLN A 61 -28.91 1.84 5.09
CA GLN A 61 -28.22 0.57 4.89
C GLN A 61 -26.81 0.76 4.33
N LEU A 62 -26.60 1.71 3.40
CA LEU A 62 -25.28 2.05 2.89
C LEU A 62 -24.36 2.56 4.02
N LEU A 63 -24.86 3.47 4.85
CA LEU A 63 -24.11 4.00 5.99
C LEU A 63 -23.73 2.91 6.99
N LEU A 64 -24.64 1.99 7.32
CA LEU A 64 -24.38 0.85 8.20
C LEU A 64 -23.29 -0.08 7.64
N GLN A 65 -23.38 -0.42 6.35
CA GLN A 65 -22.38 -1.28 5.70
C GLN A 65 -21.03 -0.59 5.58
N ALA A 66 -21.01 0.71 5.24
CA ALA A 66 -19.78 1.51 5.19
C ALA A 66 -19.11 1.59 6.58
N ALA A 67 -19.88 1.86 7.63
CA ALA A 67 -19.41 1.87 9.01
C ALA A 67 -18.80 0.51 9.42
N GLY A 68 -19.46 -0.59 9.07
CA GLY A 68 -18.95 -1.95 9.34
C GLY A 68 -17.64 -2.23 8.60
N ARG A 69 -17.54 -1.85 7.32
CA ARG A 69 -16.31 -2.01 6.53
C ARG A 69 -15.17 -1.16 7.08
N LEU A 70 -15.42 0.08 7.45
CA LEU A 70 -14.43 0.97 8.07
C LEU A 70 -13.94 0.40 9.41
N SER A 71 -14.86 -0.04 10.27
CA SER A 71 -14.51 -0.63 11.56
C SER A 71 -13.67 -1.90 11.45
N ALA A 72 -13.84 -2.68 10.39
CA ALA A 72 -13.06 -3.89 10.14
C ALA A 72 -11.61 -3.60 9.70
N LEU A 73 -11.34 -2.40 9.17
CA LEU A 73 -10.02 -2.01 8.68
C LEU A 73 -9.15 -1.34 9.75
N VAL A 74 -9.76 -0.80 10.81
CA VAL A 74 -9.04 -0.04 11.85
C VAL A 74 -8.64 -0.92 13.01
N ARG A 75 -7.50 -0.56 13.64
CA ARG A 75 -6.98 -1.21 14.84
C ARG A 75 -7.55 -0.56 16.10
N SER A 76 -7.32 -1.19 17.26
CA SER A 76 -7.80 -0.71 18.56
C SER A 76 -7.24 0.67 18.96
N SER A 77 -6.08 1.07 18.42
CA SER A 77 -5.47 2.39 18.64
C SER A 77 -5.95 3.45 17.66
N GLU A 78 -6.80 3.09 16.70
CA GLU A 78 -7.33 3.97 15.66
C GLU A 78 -8.81 4.24 15.96
N ALA A 79 -9.32 5.38 15.55
CA ALA A 79 -10.70 5.75 15.80
C ALA A 79 -11.42 6.04 14.49
N VAL A 80 -12.60 5.42 14.31
CA VAL A 80 -13.57 5.78 13.28
C VAL A 80 -14.73 6.49 13.95
N ALA A 81 -15.17 7.59 13.35
CA ALA A 81 -16.32 8.36 13.81
C ALA A 81 -17.23 8.72 12.64
N ARG A 82 -18.51 8.94 12.91
CA ARG A 82 -19.44 9.56 11.95
C ARG A 82 -19.85 10.93 12.45
N LEU A 83 -19.72 11.94 11.59
CA LEU A 83 -20.05 13.33 11.94
C LEU A 83 -21.51 13.67 11.69
N GLY A 84 -22.11 13.02 10.71
CA GLY A 84 -23.48 13.21 10.25
C GLY A 84 -23.58 12.99 8.75
N GLY A 85 -24.77 12.84 8.20
CA GLY A 85 -24.94 12.58 6.77
C GLY A 85 -24.09 11.39 6.29
N ASP A 86 -23.28 11.63 5.29
CA ASP A 86 -22.37 10.71 4.63
C ASP A 86 -20.89 10.88 5.03
N GLU A 87 -20.64 11.72 6.08
CA GLU A 87 -19.29 12.06 6.52
C GLU A 87 -18.78 11.15 7.63
N PHE A 88 -17.62 10.55 7.39
CA PHE A 88 -16.87 9.78 8.36
C PHE A 88 -15.49 10.42 8.59
N VAL A 89 -14.93 10.18 9.75
CA VAL A 89 -13.56 10.62 10.07
C VAL A 89 -12.82 9.46 10.71
N LEU A 90 -11.59 9.24 10.22
CA LEU A 90 -10.66 8.32 10.85
C LEU A 90 -9.50 9.11 11.45
N MET A 91 -9.06 8.67 12.61
CA MET A 91 -7.86 9.17 13.28
C MET A 91 -6.86 8.03 13.42
N LEU A 92 -5.64 8.28 12.96
CA LEU A 92 -4.52 7.34 13.02
C LEU A 92 -3.45 7.89 13.95
N GLU A 93 -2.93 7.05 14.82
CA GLU A 93 -1.85 7.39 15.72
C GLU A 93 -0.59 6.54 15.45
N GLN A 94 0.55 7.00 15.98
CA GLN A 94 1.82 6.24 15.95
C GLN A 94 2.28 5.88 14.53
N LEU A 95 2.18 6.82 13.60
CA LEU A 95 2.56 6.61 12.20
C LEU A 95 4.08 6.64 11.96
N GLY A 96 4.88 6.91 13.01
CA GLY A 96 6.33 7.00 12.98
C GLY A 96 6.85 8.43 13.13
N GLY A 97 8.16 8.58 13.30
CA GLY A 97 8.82 9.89 13.52
C GLY A 97 9.19 10.64 12.23
N GLN A 98 8.92 10.09 11.06
CA GLN A 98 9.26 10.66 9.75
C GLN A 98 7.97 10.92 8.96
N ALA A 99 7.84 12.11 8.37
CA ALA A 99 6.67 12.51 7.61
C ALA A 99 6.37 11.57 6.43
N ASP A 100 7.40 11.15 5.69
CA ASP A 100 7.27 10.24 4.55
C ASP A 100 6.78 8.84 4.97
N GLN A 101 7.21 8.37 6.14
CA GLN A 101 6.76 7.11 6.71
C GLN A 101 5.29 7.20 7.12
N ALA A 102 4.92 8.30 7.76
CA ALA A 102 3.55 8.59 8.17
C ALA A 102 2.61 8.69 6.95
N ALA A 103 3.01 9.44 5.93
CA ALA A 103 2.28 9.55 4.68
C ALA A 103 2.07 8.19 4.01
N SER A 104 3.11 7.33 4.00
CA SER A 104 3.00 5.98 3.45
C SER A 104 1.99 5.11 4.17
N ARG A 105 1.96 5.17 5.50
CA ARG A 105 1.02 4.38 6.30
C ARG A 105 -0.41 4.89 6.13
N ALA A 106 -0.59 6.20 6.12
CA ALA A 106 -1.88 6.82 5.87
C ALA A 106 -2.39 6.48 4.46
N GLU A 107 -1.53 6.55 3.44
CA GLU A 107 -1.84 6.16 2.06
C GLU A 107 -2.24 4.69 1.96
N GLN A 108 -1.50 3.80 2.60
CA GLN A 108 -1.79 2.35 2.56
C GLN A 108 -3.18 2.05 3.14
N LEU A 109 -3.51 2.61 4.30
CA LEU A 109 -4.85 2.44 4.88
C LEU A 109 -5.92 3.10 4.02
N GLY A 110 -5.66 4.32 3.52
CA GLY A 110 -6.56 5.01 2.61
C GLY A 110 -6.85 4.21 1.33
N GLY A 111 -5.84 3.56 0.76
CA GLY A 111 -5.99 2.66 -0.37
C GLY A 111 -6.86 1.43 -0.04
N GLN A 112 -6.70 0.84 1.14
CA GLN A 112 -7.56 -0.24 1.62
C GLN A 112 -9.01 0.23 1.81
N ILE A 113 -9.22 1.42 2.34
CA ILE A 113 -10.53 2.03 2.50
C ILE A 113 -11.19 2.27 1.13
N LEU A 114 -10.49 2.90 0.19
CA LEU A 114 -10.98 3.11 -1.18
C LEU A 114 -11.41 1.79 -1.82
N HIS A 115 -10.56 0.77 -1.74
CA HIS A 115 -10.88 -0.56 -2.26
C HIS A 115 -12.10 -1.19 -1.58
N SER A 116 -12.16 -1.18 -0.26
CA SER A 116 -13.24 -1.81 0.51
C SER A 116 -14.59 -1.12 0.28
N LEU A 117 -14.60 0.23 0.29
CA LEU A 117 -15.83 1.00 0.12
C LEU A 117 -16.31 1.08 -1.34
N SER A 118 -15.47 0.77 -2.32
CA SER A 118 -15.87 0.63 -3.73
C SER A 118 -16.47 -0.73 -4.08
N GLN A 119 -16.38 -1.74 -3.18
CA GLN A 119 -17.03 -3.02 -3.39
C GLN A 119 -18.55 -2.88 -3.36
N PRO A 120 -19.30 -3.73 -4.11
CA PRO A 120 -20.75 -3.67 -4.13
C PRO A 120 -21.38 -3.71 -2.74
N TYR A 121 -22.43 -2.92 -2.56
CA TYR A 121 -23.28 -2.92 -1.37
C TYR A 121 -24.57 -3.66 -1.67
N SER A 122 -25.05 -4.47 -0.73
CA SER A 122 -26.38 -5.08 -0.85
C SER A 122 -27.42 -4.16 -0.20
N LEU A 123 -28.10 -3.37 -1.01
CA LEU A 123 -29.10 -2.41 -0.55
C LEU A 123 -30.47 -2.85 -1.04
N LEU A 124 -31.43 -3.07 -0.12
CA LEU A 124 -32.80 -3.54 -0.43
C LEU A 124 -32.80 -4.80 -1.34
N GLY A 125 -31.81 -5.69 -1.19
CA GLY A 125 -31.69 -6.92 -1.98
C GLY A 125 -31.09 -6.74 -3.37
N GLN A 126 -30.60 -5.52 -3.71
CA GLN A 126 -29.92 -5.25 -4.99
C GLN A 126 -28.48 -4.82 -4.78
N PRO A 127 -27.54 -5.21 -5.67
CA PRO A 127 -26.18 -4.74 -5.62
C PRO A 127 -26.10 -3.30 -6.16
N LEU A 128 -25.62 -2.38 -5.31
CA LEU A 128 -25.37 -0.99 -5.67
C LEU A 128 -23.90 -0.64 -5.43
N HIS A 129 -23.38 0.27 -6.24
CA HIS A 129 -22.00 0.76 -6.13
C HIS A 129 -21.98 2.17 -5.56
N SER A 130 -21.07 2.39 -4.63
CA SER A 130 -20.69 3.69 -4.13
C SER A 130 -19.16 3.72 -4.02
N SER A 131 -18.60 4.89 -3.88
CA SER A 131 -17.19 5.09 -3.60
C SER A 131 -17.01 6.12 -2.48
N VAL A 132 -15.79 6.48 -2.17
CA VAL A 132 -15.49 7.45 -1.12
C VAL A 132 -14.38 8.39 -1.58
N SER A 133 -14.51 9.67 -1.23
CA SER A 133 -13.45 10.66 -1.39
C SER A 133 -12.81 10.92 -0.04
N ILE A 134 -11.47 10.91 0.01
CA ILE A 134 -10.69 10.95 1.25
C ILE A 134 -9.73 12.13 1.23
N GLY A 135 -9.82 13.01 2.23
CA GLY A 135 -8.84 14.04 2.53
C GLY A 135 -7.98 13.66 3.73
N VAL A 136 -6.68 13.85 3.65
CA VAL A 136 -5.72 13.46 4.69
C VAL A 136 -4.89 14.66 5.12
N VAL A 137 -4.79 14.87 6.43
CA VAL A 137 -3.83 15.77 7.04
C VAL A 137 -2.96 15.00 8.02
N LEU A 138 -1.64 15.14 7.89
CA LEU A 138 -0.69 14.65 8.89
C LEU A 138 -0.42 15.76 9.90
N PHE A 139 -0.27 15.39 11.15
CA PHE A 139 0.13 16.33 12.20
C PHE A 139 1.17 15.73 13.15
N LEU A 140 2.00 16.60 13.70
CA LEU A 140 2.99 16.25 14.71
C LEU A 140 2.83 17.20 15.89
N GLY A 141 2.50 16.64 17.06
CA GLY A 141 2.30 17.42 18.26
C GLY A 141 0.98 18.21 18.26
N ASN A 142 0.98 19.31 18.99
CA ASN A 142 -0.19 20.17 19.22
C ASN A 142 0.00 21.61 18.69
N HIS A 143 0.81 21.77 17.65
CA HIS A 143 1.10 23.09 17.06
C HIS A 143 -0.08 23.68 16.30
N GLU A 144 -1.01 22.87 15.88
CA GLU A 144 -2.21 23.28 15.14
C GLU A 144 -3.44 23.12 16.03
N SER A 145 -4.49 23.88 15.75
CA SER A 145 -5.78 23.67 16.42
C SER A 145 -6.55 22.50 15.81
N VAL A 146 -7.44 21.91 16.59
CA VAL A 146 -8.36 20.86 16.11
C VAL A 146 -9.17 21.37 14.91
N ASP A 147 -9.68 22.60 14.97
CA ASP A 147 -10.48 23.20 13.89
C ASP A 147 -9.67 23.35 12.59
N GLU A 148 -8.39 23.69 12.70
CA GLU A 148 -7.52 23.81 11.52
C GLU A 148 -7.24 22.46 10.90
N LEU A 149 -7.04 21.39 11.69
CA LEU A 149 -6.87 20.04 11.18
C LEU A 149 -8.13 19.56 10.43
N PHE A 150 -9.32 19.80 11.00
CA PHE A 150 -10.59 19.49 10.34
C PHE A 150 -10.75 20.24 9.03
N LYS A 151 -10.50 21.54 9.03
CA LYS A 151 -10.61 22.40 7.83
C LYS A 151 -9.69 21.93 6.71
N ARG A 152 -8.45 21.57 7.03
CA ARG A 152 -7.47 21.08 6.05
C ARG A 152 -7.85 19.71 5.49
N ALA A 153 -8.31 18.79 6.34
CA ALA A 153 -8.76 17.46 5.91
C ALA A 153 -10.01 17.57 5.01
N ASP A 154 -10.97 18.43 5.37
CA ASP A 154 -12.17 18.68 4.56
C ASP A 154 -11.83 19.30 3.20
N LEU A 155 -10.93 20.30 3.17
CA LEU A 155 -10.47 20.90 1.92
C LEU A 155 -9.84 19.87 0.98
N SER A 156 -9.00 18.99 1.50
CA SER A 156 -8.36 17.93 0.72
C SER A 156 -9.37 16.90 0.22
N MET A 157 -10.39 16.56 1.02
CA MET A 157 -11.48 15.67 0.61
C MET A 157 -12.30 16.32 -0.51
N TYR A 158 -12.57 17.63 -0.42
CA TYR A 158 -13.23 18.36 -1.49
C TYR A 158 -12.41 18.35 -2.80
N GLU A 159 -11.08 18.50 -2.72
CA GLU A 159 -10.19 18.34 -3.88
C GLU A 159 -10.25 16.93 -4.45
N ALA A 160 -10.33 15.89 -3.62
CA ALA A 160 -10.50 14.51 -4.08
C ALA A 160 -11.81 14.33 -4.87
N LYS A 161 -12.92 14.91 -4.40
CA LYS A 161 -14.20 14.92 -5.12
C LYS A 161 -14.10 15.59 -6.49
N HIS A 162 -13.42 16.72 -6.57
CA HIS A 162 -13.24 17.47 -7.83
C HIS A 162 -12.27 16.78 -8.80
N ALA A 163 -11.31 16.01 -8.31
CA ALA A 163 -10.36 15.26 -9.12
C ALA A 163 -10.93 13.97 -9.73
N GLY A 164 -12.24 13.73 -9.60
CA GLY A 164 -12.90 12.57 -10.20
C GLY A 164 -13.52 11.59 -9.20
N LYS A 165 -13.53 11.93 -7.90
CA LYS A 165 -14.03 11.07 -6.80
C LYS A 165 -13.20 9.79 -6.64
N ASN A 166 -13.61 8.90 -5.72
CA ASN A 166 -12.92 7.63 -5.43
C ASN A 166 -11.39 7.81 -5.33
N ALA A 167 -10.96 8.80 -4.58
CA ALA A 167 -9.57 9.25 -4.53
C ALA A 167 -9.18 9.69 -3.12
N LEU A 168 -7.87 9.63 -2.84
CA LEU A 168 -7.26 10.15 -1.64
C LEU A 168 -6.37 11.35 -1.99
N ARG A 169 -6.45 12.42 -1.21
CA ARG A 169 -5.62 13.61 -1.32
C ARG A 169 -5.04 14.01 0.02
N PHE A 170 -3.75 14.32 0.03
CA PHE A 170 -3.08 14.93 1.17
C PHE A 170 -3.19 16.46 1.08
N PHE A 171 -3.40 17.10 2.23
CA PHE A 171 -3.42 18.57 2.30
C PHE A 171 -2.05 19.16 1.97
N ASP A 172 -0.97 18.56 2.47
CA ASP A 172 0.39 19.00 2.17
C ASP A 172 0.79 18.61 0.75
N PRO A 173 1.10 19.57 -0.15
CA PRO A 173 1.52 19.29 -1.51
C PRO A 173 2.80 18.44 -1.60
N GLN A 174 3.71 18.56 -0.63
CA GLN A 174 4.93 17.75 -0.59
C GLN A 174 4.59 16.29 -0.31
N MET A 175 3.70 16.02 0.67
CA MET A 175 3.24 14.66 0.96
C MET A 175 2.46 14.08 -0.22
N GLN A 176 1.62 14.88 -0.86
CA GLN A 176 0.92 14.47 -2.07
C GLN A 176 1.89 14.10 -3.21
N ALA A 177 2.96 14.87 -3.39
CA ALA A 177 3.99 14.59 -4.40
C ALA A 177 4.75 13.29 -4.10
N VAL A 178 5.10 13.03 -2.84
CA VAL A 178 5.75 11.79 -2.40
C VAL A 178 4.88 10.57 -2.73
N VAL A 179 3.60 10.63 -2.36
CA VAL A 179 2.63 9.56 -2.61
C VAL A 179 2.43 9.34 -4.11
N SER A 180 2.22 10.41 -4.88
CA SER A 180 2.02 10.33 -6.34
C SER A 180 3.23 9.74 -7.05
N THR A 181 4.44 10.12 -6.65
CA THR A 181 5.68 9.58 -7.21
C THR A 181 5.82 8.08 -6.93
N ARG A 182 5.47 7.66 -5.72
CA ARG A 182 5.51 6.25 -5.33
C ARG A 182 4.49 5.39 -6.10
N LEU A 183 3.25 5.85 -6.24
CA LEU A 183 2.22 5.17 -7.02
C LEU A 183 2.63 5.03 -8.50
N ARG A 184 3.20 6.09 -9.07
CA ARG A 184 3.72 6.06 -10.43
C ARG A 184 4.84 5.03 -10.57
N LEU A 185 5.83 5.04 -9.69
CA LEU A 185 6.94 4.09 -9.73
C LEU A 185 6.45 2.64 -9.56
N GLN A 186 5.44 2.41 -8.74
CA GLN A 186 4.83 1.09 -8.58
C GLN A 186 4.15 0.61 -9.88
N GLU A 187 3.46 1.47 -10.60
CA GLU A 187 2.85 1.11 -11.88
C GLU A 187 3.91 0.90 -12.97
N GLU A 188 4.94 1.75 -13.01
CA GLU A 188 6.10 1.58 -13.88
C GLU A 188 6.82 0.24 -13.63
N MET A 189 6.90 -0.21 -12.35
CA MET A 189 7.43 -1.53 -12.00
C MET A 189 6.55 -2.67 -12.56
N ARG A 190 5.23 -2.57 -12.43
CA ARG A 190 4.31 -3.58 -12.99
C ARG A 190 4.46 -3.67 -14.51
N GLN A 191 4.56 -2.53 -15.17
CA GLN A 191 4.81 -2.47 -16.59
C GLN A 191 6.17 -3.05 -16.94
N GLY A 192 7.24 -2.66 -16.26
CA GLY A 192 8.60 -3.17 -16.47
C GLY A 192 8.72 -4.69 -16.29
N LEU A 193 7.93 -5.28 -15.36
CA LEU A 193 7.83 -6.74 -15.22
C LEU A 193 7.21 -7.40 -16.45
N ARG A 194 6.17 -6.80 -17.04
CA ARG A 194 5.52 -7.32 -18.26
C ARG A 194 6.39 -7.17 -19.50
N GLU A 195 7.12 -6.06 -19.59
CA GLU A 195 7.94 -5.69 -20.76
C GLU A 195 9.39 -6.18 -20.70
N GLY A 196 9.79 -6.84 -19.59
CA GLY A 196 11.13 -7.41 -19.46
C GLY A 196 12.23 -6.38 -19.16
N HIS A 197 11.91 -5.27 -18.53
CA HIS A 197 12.86 -4.23 -18.17
C HIS A 197 13.75 -4.59 -16.96
N PHE A 198 13.48 -5.71 -16.29
CA PHE A 198 14.30 -6.22 -15.19
C PHE A 198 15.30 -7.26 -15.70
N ILE A 199 16.58 -6.99 -15.46
CA ILE A 199 17.69 -7.80 -15.93
C ILE A 199 18.62 -8.19 -14.77
N LEU A 200 19.40 -9.23 -14.94
CA LEU A 200 20.46 -9.61 -14.01
C LEU A 200 21.81 -9.12 -14.53
N HIS A 201 22.55 -8.46 -13.64
CA HIS A 201 23.97 -8.28 -13.75
C HIS A 201 24.67 -9.34 -12.91
N TYR A 202 25.87 -9.74 -13.29
CA TYR A 202 26.63 -10.80 -12.63
C TYR A 202 27.94 -10.22 -12.11
N GLN A 203 28.16 -10.31 -10.81
CA GLN A 203 29.40 -9.91 -10.17
C GLN A 203 30.23 -11.15 -9.85
N ALA A 204 31.45 -11.22 -10.39
CA ALA A 204 32.33 -12.35 -10.16
C ALA A 204 32.70 -12.49 -8.68
N GLN A 205 32.67 -13.74 -8.18
CA GLN A 205 33.19 -14.11 -6.87
C GLN A 205 34.56 -14.79 -7.06
N VAL A 206 35.57 -14.22 -6.43
CA VAL A 206 36.98 -14.64 -6.60
C VAL A 206 37.49 -15.19 -5.30
N GLU A 207 38.17 -16.33 -5.34
CA GLU A 207 38.86 -16.93 -4.22
C GLU A 207 40.37 -16.84 -4.46
N GLU A 208 41.13 -16.48 -3.41
CA GLU A 208 42.55 -16.28 -3.51
C GLU A 208 43.26 -17.62 -3.92
N GLY A 209 44.04 -17.55 -5.00
CA GLY A 209 44.70 -18.73 -5.59
C GLY A 209 43.83 -19.62 -6.47
N CYS A 210 42.52 -19.49 -6.48
CA CYS A 210 41.61 -20.32 -7.27
C CYS A 210 40.98 -19.59 -8.49
N GLY A 211 41.07 -18.26 -8.53
CA GLY A 211 40.45 -17.47 -9.59
C GLY A 211 38.95 -17.24 -9.37
N VAL A 212 38.16 -17.19 -10.45
CA VAL A 212 36.70 -17.00 -10.38
C VAL A 212 36.02 -18.33 -10.04
N VAL A 213 35.38 -18.39 -8.88
CA VAL A 213 34.70 -19.58 -8.35
C VAL A 213 33.18 -19.51 -8.50
N GLY A 214 32.62 -18.33 -8.73
CA GLY A 214 31.18 -18.14 -8.86
C GLY A 214 30.85 -16.72 -9.31
N ALA A 215 29.56 -16.43 -9.32
CA ALA A 215 29.03 -15.08 -9.55
C ALA A 215 27.82 -14.83 -8.64
N GLU A 216 27.58 -13.57 -8.33
CA GLU A 216 26.34 -13.12 -7.69
C GLU A 216 25.45 -12.45 -8.73
N ALA A 217 24.18 -12.88 -8.79
CA ALA A 217 23.17 -12.30 -9.65
C ALA A 217 22.55 -11.09 -8.94
N LEU A 218 22.74 -9.93 -9.52
CA LEU A 218 22.30 -8.65 -8.99
C LEU A 218 21.22 -8.06 -9.90
N LEU A 219 19.99 -7.99 -9.36
CA LEU A 219 18.86 -7.43 -10.10
C LEU A 219 19.09 -5.95 -10.43
N ARG A 220 18.74 -5.57 -11.65
CA ARG A 220 18.77 -4.19 -12.17
C ARG A 220 17.49 -3.91 -12.91
N TRP A 221 17.03 -2.67 -12.82
CA TRP A 221 15.87 -2.21 -13.58
C TRP A 221 16.30 -1.21 -14.65
N GLN A 222 16.15 -1.58 -15.91
CA GLN A 222 16.32 -0.69 -17.06
C GLN A 222 15.08 0.20 -17.19
N HIS A 223 15.05 1.27 -16.39
CA HIS A 223 13.93 2.17 -16.39
C HIS A 223 13.92 3.06 -17.63
N PRO A 224 12.81 3.17 -18.39
CA PRO A 224 12.77 3.89 -19.66
C PRO A 224 13.20 5.37 -19.58
N GLN A 225 12.94 6.02 -18.44
CA GLN A 225 13.22 7.46 -18.24
C GLN A 225 14.41 7.72 -17.30
N GLN A 226 14.66 6.83 -16.33
CA GLN A 226 15.68 7.04 -15.28
C GLN A 226 16.96 6.23 -15.53
N GLY A 227 17.00 5.46 -16.62
CA GLY A 227 18.14 4.61 -16.93
C GLY A 227 18.25 3.38 -16.02
N LEU A 228 19.48 2.94 -15.74
CA LEU A 228 19.73 1.72 -14.96
C LEU A 228 19.63 1.99 -13.46
N LEU A 229 18.59 1.46 -12.83
CA LEU A 229 18.33 1.57 -11.40
C LEU A 229 18.85 0.34 -10.64
N GLY A 230 19.49 0.60 -9.49
CA GLY A 230 19.92 -0.44 -8.54
C GLY A 230 18.79 -0.86 -7.58
N PRO A 231 18.96 -2.01 -6.88
CA PRO A 231 17.92 -2.58 -6.00
C PRO A 231 17.41 -1.62 -4.92
N ALA A 232 18.28 -0.80 -4.34
CA ALA A 232 17.91 0.15 -3.29
C ALA A 232 16.82 1.15 -3.73
N ALA A 233 16.70 1.44 -5.03
CA ALA A 233 15.72 2.36 -5.56
C ALA A 233 14.30 1.78 -5.64
N PHE A 234 14.14 0.45 -5.74
CA PHE A 234 12.84 -0.16 -6.02
C PHE A 234 12.46 -1.34 -5.11
N ILE A 235 13.42 -2.08 -4.54
CA ILE A 235 13.12 -3.24 -3.67
C ILE A 235 12.23 -2.87 -2.48
N PRO A 236 12.49 -1.76 -1.74
CA PRO A 236 11.60 -1.38 -0.61
C PRO A 236 10.16 -1.10 -1.05
N LEU A 237 9.96 -0.62 -2.26
CA LEU A 237 8.64 -0.41 -2.83
C LEU A 237 8.00 -1.72 -3.27
N ALA A 238 8.79 -2.63 -3.88
CA ALA A 238 8.33 -3.95 -4.29
C ALA A 238 7.84 -4.79 -3.11
N GLU A 239 8.55 -4.74 -1.98
CA GLU A 239 8.16 -5.42 -0.74
C GLU A 239 6.82 -4.91 -0.22
N ARG A 240 6.66 -3.59 -0.10
CA ARG A 240 5.41 -2.96 0.38
C ARG A 240 4.22 -3.19 -0.55
N SER A 241 4.45 -3.25 -1.85
CA SER A 241 3.39 -3.42 -2.86
C SER A 241 3.08 -4.87 -3.23
N GLY A 242 3.79 -5.83 -2.64
CA GLY A 242 3.67 -7.25 -2.96
C GLY A 242 4.28 -7.67 -4.31
N LEU A 243 4.90 -6.73 -5.06
CA LEU A 243 5.56 -7.03 -6.33
C LEU A 243 6.85 -7.81 -6.16
N ILE A 244 7.38 -7.88 -4.94
CA ILE A 244 8.63 -8.60 -4.64
C ILE A 244 8.56 -10.07 -5.05
N GLN A 245 7.42 -10.74 -4.89
CA GLN A 245 7.25 -12.14 -5.29
C GLN A 245 7.40 -12.35 -6.81
N ALA A 246 6.86 -11.41 -7.59
CA ALA A 246 6.99 -11.45 -9.05
C ALA A 246 8.46 -11.21 -9.48
N LEU A 247 9.16 -10.29 -8.80
CA LEU A 247 10.58 -10.05 -9.03
C LEU A 247 11.44 -11.25 -8.66
N ASP A 248 11.22 -11.88 -7.50
CA ASP A 248 11.93 -13.08 -7.07
C ASP A 248 11.73 -14.23 -8.08
N GLY A 249 10.50 -14.44 -8.54
CA GLY A 249 10.20 -15.45 -9.56
C GLY A 249 10.89 -15.15 -10.90
N LEU A 250 11.05 -13.89 -11.27
CA LEU A 250 11.78 -13.48 -12.47
C LEU A 250 13.29 -13.71 -12.27
N VAL A 251 13.84 -13.32 -11.13
CA VAL A 251 15.26 -13.52 -10.79
C VAL A 251 15.64 -14.99 -10.85
N LEU A 252 14.87 -15.87 -10.19
CA LEU A 252 15.12 -17.32 -10.22
C LEU A 252 15.06 -17.88 -11.64
N ARG A 253 14.10 -17.47 -12.45
CA ARG A 253 13.99 -17.94 -13.84
C ARG A 253 15.18 -17.52 -14.69
N GLN A 254 15.59 -16.24 -14.59
CA GLN A 254 16.76 -15.75 -15.33
C GLN A 254 18.05 -16.39 -14.86
N ALA A 255 18.23 -16.58 -13.54
CA ALA A 255 19.39 -17.25 -12.96
C ALA A 255 19.53 -18.71 -13.43
N CYS A 256 18.43 -19.47 -13.41
CA CYS A 256 18.42 -20.85 -13.92
C CYS A 256 18.75 -20.91 -15.42
N LEU A 257 18.22 -19.98 -16.21
CA LEU A 257 18.54 -19.88 -17.65
C LEU A 257 20.02 -19.58 -17.87
N GLN A 258 20.60 -18.71 -17.06
CA GLN A 258 22.00 -18.33 -17.19
C GLN A 258 22.93 -19.48 -16.79
N LEU A 259 22.60 -20.19 -15.70
CA LEU A 259 23.35 -21.40 -15.30
C LEU A 259 23.34 -22.45 -16.42
N ALA A 260 22.18 -22.73 -17.02
CA ALA A 260 22.08 -23.66 -18.11
C ALA A 260 22.93 -23.25 -19.31
N ARG A 261 22.94 -21.96 -19.69
CA ARG A 261 23.81 -21.43 -20.74
C ARG A 261 25.30 -21.65 -20.43
N TRP A 262 25.72 -21.37 -19.19
CA TRP A 262 27.12 -21.60 -18.77
C TRP A 262 27.49 -23.08 -18.81
N GLN A 263 26.61 -23.96 -18.42
CA GLN A 263 26.82 -25.43 -18.53
C GLN A 263 26.95 -25.88 -19.97
N ALA A 264 26.10 -25.36 -20.87
CA ALA A 264 26.16 -25.69 -22.30
C ALA A 264 27.44 -25.18 -22.99
N GLN A 265 27.98 -24.03 -22.54
CA GLN A 265 29.23 -23.48 -23.05
C GLN A 265 30.46 -24.30 -22.59
N GLY A 266 30.35 -25.02 -21.49
CA GLY A 266 31.41 -25.88 -20.98
C GLY A 266 32.62 -25.09 -20.39
N GLY A 267 33.71 -25.82 -20.18
CA GLY A 267 34.96 -25.23 -19.67
C GLY A 267 34.84 -24.70 -18.23
N ALA A 268 35.49 -23.56 -17.95
CA ALA A 268 35.48 -22.95 -16.61
C ALA A 268 34.09 -22.45 -16.21
N LEU A 269 33.27 -21.98 -17.16
CA LEU A 269 31.94 -21.47 -16.89
C LEU A 269 30.98 -22.54 -16.36
N ALA A 270 31.11 -23.78 -16.83
CA ALA A 270 30.24 -24.87 -16.36
C ALA A 270 30.42 -25.24 -14.89
N ARG A 271 31.49 -24.77 -14.25
CA ARG A 271 31.81 -25.04 -12.83
C ARG A 271 31.44 -23.90 -11.89
N LEU A 272 30.97 -22.76 -12.44
CA LEU A 272 30.63 -21.60 -11.61
C LEU A 272 29.35 -21.84 -10.84
N SER A 273 29.38 -21.46 -9.56
CA SER A 273 28.16 -21.31 -8.76
C SER A 273 27.53 -19.94 -9.04
N LEU A 274 26.19 -19.83 -8.88
CA LEU A 274 25.47 -18.59 -8.99
C LEU A 274 24.66 -18.31 -7.71
N ALA A 275 25.08 -17.28 -6.98
CA ALA A 275 24.36 -16.80 -5.81
C ALA A 275 23.20 -15.88 -6.24
N VAL A 276 22.06 -16.01 -5.58
CA VAL A 276 20.84 -15.24 -5.87
C VAL A 276 20.28 -14.70 -4.56
N ASN A 277 19.98 -13.40 -4.53
CA ASN A 277 19.30 -12.77 -3.41
C ASN A 277 17.78 -12.94 -3.59
N LEU A 278 17.10 -13.43 -2.57
CA LEU A 278 15.65 -13.63 -2.54
C LEU A 278 15.05 -12.97 -1.30
N SER A 279 13.81 -12.54 -1.41
CA SER A 279 13.07 -11.98 -0.28
C SER A 279 12.72 -13.06 0.76
N ALA A 280 12.60 -12.65 2.04
CA ALA A 280 12.11 -13.53 3.09
C ALA A 280 10.72 -14.09 2.77
N VAL A 281 9.87 -13.31 2.11
CA VAL A 281 8.51 -13.71 1.72
C VAL A 281 8.55 -14.93 0.79
N MET A 282 9.50 -14.98 -0.14
CA MET A 282 9.68 -16.10 -1.07
C MET A 282 10.19 -17.35 -0.35
N LEU A 283 11.16 -17.19 0.56
CA LEU A 283 11.77 -18.29 1.30
C LEU A 283 10.79 -19.00 2.24
N TYR A 284 9.80 -18.30 2.77
CA TYR A 284 8.77 -18.86 3.64
C TYR A 284 7.56 -19.42 2.90
N GLN A 285 7.54 -19.43 1.56
CA GLN A 285 6.44 -20.04 0.82
C GLN A 285 6.46 -21.58 0.95
N PRO A 286 5.31 -22.19 1.28
CA PRO A 286 5.21 -23.66 1.28
C PRO A 286 5.57 -24.24 -0.09
N GLY A 287 6.44 -25.27 -0.11
CA GLY A 287 6.85 -25.93 -1.34
C GLY A 287 7.91 -25.18 -2.16
N PHE A 288 8.50 -24.09 -1.63
CA PHE A 288 9.52 -23.31 -2.35
C PHE A 288 10.74 -24.16 -2.75
N VAL A 289 11.24 -25.00 -1.84
CA VAL A 289 12.44 -25.83 -2.10
C VAL A 289 12.15 -26.87 -3.19
N GLU A 290 11.02 -27.52 -3.13
CA GLU A 290 10.57 -28.51 -4.10
C GLU A 290 10.36 -27.90 -5.49
N ASP A 291 9.75 -26.70 -5.54
CA ASP A 291 9.56 -25.97 -6.80
C ASP A 291 10.91 -25.51 -7.39
N LEU A 292 11.83 -25.02 -6.56
CA LEU A 292 13.18 -24.66 -6.99
C LEU A 292 13.94 -25.86 -7.55
N GLN A 293 13.93 -26.99 -6.83
CA GLN A 293 14.57 -28.23 -7.29
C GLN A 293 13.97 -28.71 -8.61
N ALA A 294 12.64 -28.69 -8.75
CA ALA A 294 11.97 -29.08 -9.98
C ALA A 294 12.32 -28.14 -11.16
N ARG A 295 12.48 -26.85 -10.93
CA ARG A 295 12.89 -25.87 -11.97
C ARG A 295 14.33 -26.11 -12.42
N VAL A 296 15.23 -26.34 -11.49
CA VAL A 296 16.64 -26.65 -11.80
C VAL A 296 16.73 -27.99 -12.55
N ALA A 297 16.07 -29.05 -12.09
CA ALA A 297 16.07 -30.37 -12.71
C ALA A 297 15.47 -30.38 -14.12
N ARG A 298 14.31 -29.75 -14.35
CA ARG A 298 13.64 -29.70 -15.65
C ARG A 298 14.47 -29.01 -16.73
N ARG A 299 15.31 -28.03 -16.36
CA ARG A 299 16.13 -27.25 -17.30
C ARG A 299 17.46 -27.95 -17.62
N VAL A 300 18.04 -28.65 -16.67
CA VAL A 300 19.18 -29.53 -16.92
C VAL A 300 18.78 -30.70 -17.86
N LEU A 301 17.54 -31.20 -17.78
CA LEU A 301 17.02 -32.25 -18.67
C LEU A 301 16.56 -31.72 -20.04
N ALA A 302 16.08 -30.49 -20.16
CA ALA A 302 15.58 -29.92 -21.42
C ALA A 302 16.69 -29.51 -22.41
N GLU A 303 17.92 -29.37 -21.95
CA GLU A 303 19.10 -29.07 -22.79
C GLU A 303 19.94 -30.33 -23.09
N LEU A 304 19.53 -31.50 -22.59
CA LEU A 304 20.17 -32.83 -22.93
C LEU A 304 19.41 -33.60 -24.00
N VAL A 305 18.34 -33.05 -24.56
CA VAL A 305 17.56 -33.55 -25.70
C VAL A 305 17.62 -32.53 -26.84
#